data_2327194f8dda79a90af28f8b82b9b1b1
#
_entry.id   2327194f8dda79a90af28f8b82b9b1b1
#
_cell.length_a   1.000
_cell.length_b   1.000
_cell.length_c   1.000
_cell.angle_alpha   90.00
_cell.angle_beta   90.00
_cell.angle_gamma   90.00
#
_symmetry.space_group_name_H-M   'P 1'
#
loop_
_entity.id
_entity.type
_entity.pdbx_description
1 polymer ?
#
loop_
_entity_poly.entity_id
_entity_poly.type
_entity_poly.pdbx_seq_one_letter_code
_entity_poly.pdbx_strand_id
1 'polypeptide(L)'
;MTVCLGIDQSYSGMAMVAYDSDTQRRYSYLHAFAADRYVTQSDRLDAVQVQVGLNVSDIKTMFGRIDVVAMEGYAAGAKFGRELAGELGGAVKLALLDVLDKPACYPIIVAPTKLKKYTTGKGTAAKAEMLLAVYKKWGVTYDDDNLADAYSLARAANSWFTRTGTKAELDTLKDLKRFKGETRLV
;
A
#
# COMPACT_ATOMS: atom_id res chain seq x y z
N MET A 1 14.07 9.80 -10.32
CA MET A 1 12.66 9.44 -10.55
C MET A 1 12.36 8.15 -9.80
N THR A 2 11.43 8.19 -8.87
CA THR A 2 11.01 7.02 -8.08
C THR A 2 9.50 6.90 -8.13
N VAL A 3 9.01 5.77 -8.62
CA VAL A 3 7.59 5.44 -8.67
C VAL A 3 7.26 4.44 -7.57
N CYS A 4 6.37 4.83 -6.67
CA CYS A 4 5.96 4.06 -5.51
C CYS A 4 4.49 3.65 -5.63
N LEU A 5 4.17 2.43 -5.23
CA LEU A 5 2.81 1.93 -5.17
C LEU A 5 2.43 1.64 -3.71
N GLY A 6 1.35 2.24 -3.24
CA GLY A 6 0.72 1.92 -1.97
C GLY A 6 -0.54 1.09 -2.19
N ILE A 7 -0.73 0.04 -1.41
CA ILE A 7 -1.89 -0.86 -1.47
C ILE A 7 -2.50 -0.99 -0.07
N ASP A 8 -3.69 -0.44 0.09
CA ASP A 8 -4.55 -0.72 1.23
C ASP A 8 -5.48 -1.87 0.87
N GLN A 9 -5.23 -3.05 1.47
CA GLN A 9 -5.94 -4.27 1.13
C GLN A 9 -7.19 -4.46 1.98
N SER A 10 -8.33 -4.35 1.33
CA SER A 10 -9.63 -4.59 1.94
C SER A 10 -10.58 -5.20 0.91
N TYR A 11 -11.42 -6.14 1.33
CA TYR A 11 -12.47 -6.67 0.44
C TYR A 11 -13.58 -5.65 0.15
N SER A 12 -13.83 -4.73 1.07
CA SER A 12 -14.87 -3.69 0.93
C SER A 12 -14.38 -2.47 0.17
N GLY A 13 -13.07 -2.23 0.13
CA GLY A 13 -12.53 -1.03 -0.50
C GLY A 13 -11.04 -1.15 -0.71
N MET A 14 -10.59 -2.12 -1.53
CA MET A 14 -9.17 -2.22 -1.89
C MET A 14 -8.74 -0.98 -2.66
N ALA A 15 -7.83 -0.22 -2.09
CA ALA A 15 -7.29 0.98 -2.70
C ALA A 15 -5.84 0.78 -3.13
N MET A 16 -5.51 1.30 -4.31
CA MET A 16 -4.15 1.32 -4.83
C MET A 16 -3.82 2.73 -5.30
N VAL A 17 -2.69 3.28 -4.88
CA VAL A 17 -2.24 4.59 -5.33
C VAL A 17 -0.79 4.52 -5.79
N ALA A 18 -0.57 4.81 -7.06
CA ALA A 18 0.76 5.06 -7.61
C ALA A 18 1.14 6.53 -7.42
N TYR A 19 2.39 6.77 -7.07
CA TYR A 19 2.96 8.10 -6.85
C TYR A 19 4.36 8.20 -7.45
N ASP A 20 4.57 9.17 -8.33
CA ASP A 20 5.87 9.54 -8.86
C ASP A 20 6.45 10.72 -8.05
N SER A 21 7.60 10.51 -7.43
CA SER A 21 8.24 11.48 -6.54
C SER A 21 8.71 12.76 -7.26
N ASP A 22 9.08 12.67 -8.53
CA ASP A 22 9.67 13.77 -9.26
C ASP A 22 8.60 14.65 -9.90
N THR A 23 7.62 14.04 -10.54
CA THR A 23 6.54 14.78 -11.22
C THR A 23 5.35 15.07 -10.31
N GLN A 24 5.29 14.48 -9.12
CA GLN A 24 4.16 14.53 -8.18
C GLN A 24 2.85 13.96 -8.77
N ARG A 25 2.93 13.26 -9.91
CA ARG A 25 1.77 12.61 -10.53
C ARG A 25 1.30 11.46 -9.65
N ARG A 26 -0.01 11.27 -9.64
CA ARG A 26 -0.68 10.19 -8.92
C ARG A 26 -1.68 9.51 -9.83
N TYR A 27 -1.89 8.23 -9.59
CA TYR A 27 -2.99 7.48 -10.18
C TYR A 27 -3.58 6.52 -9.15
N SER A 28 -4.90 6.42 -9.09
CA SER A 28 -5.59 5.72 -8.02
C SER A 28 -6.62 4.73 -8.56
N TYR A 29 -6.73 3.59 -7.89
CA TYR A 29 -7.79 2.61 -8.09
C TYR A 29 -8.49 2.33 -6.76
N LEU A 30 -9.81 2.12 -6.83
CA LEU A 30 -10.62 1.68 -5.70
C LEU A 30 -11.58 0.59 -6.19
N HIS A 31 -11.49 -0.59 -5.58
CA HIS A 31 -12.31 -1.75 -5.94
C HIS A 31 -12.95 -2.38 -4.72
N ALA A 32 -14.17 -2.87 -4.87
CA ALA A 32 -14.87 -3.66 -3.88
C ALA A 32 -15.08 -5.09 -4.39
N PHE A 33 -14.70 -6.05 -3.56
CA PHE A 33 -14.86 -7.48 -3.82
C PHE A 33 -15.89 -8.06 -2.84
N ALA A 34 -17.15 -7.64 -2.97
CA ALA A 34 -18.23 -8.10 -2.10
C ALA A 34 -18.48 -9.60 -2.25
N ALA A 35 -18.67 -10.32 -1.14
CA ALA A 35 -18.73 -11.77 -1.15
C ALA A 35 -19.91 -12.34 -1.97
N ASP A 36 -21.02 -11.62 -2.02
CA ASP A 36 -22.23 -11.98 -2.78
C ASP A 36 -22.07 -11.96 -4.31
N ARG A 37 -20.96 -11.43 -4.80
CA ARG A 37 -20.62 -11.39 -6.24
C ARG A 37 -19.87 -12.64 -6.73
N TYR A 38 -19.49 -13.53 -5.84
CA TYR A 38 -18.64 -14.68 -6.15
C TYR A 38 -19.29 -15.98 -5.65
N VAL A 39 -19.13 -17.05 -6.43
CA VAL A 39 -19.69 -18.38 -6.07
C VAL A 39 -18.90 -18.99 -4.92
N THR A 40 -17.57 -18.83 -4.94
CA THR A 40 -16.67 -19.34 -3.90
C THR A 40 -15.67 -18.27 -3.43
N GLN A 41 -15.05 -18.51 -2.30
CA GLN A 41 -13.92 -17.68 -1.85
C GLN A 41 -12.74 -17.73 -2.83
N SER A 42 -12.51 -18.88 -3.49
CA SER A 42 -11.46 -19.01 -4.50
C SER A 42 -11.71 -18.11 -5.72
N ASP A 43 -12.95 -18.05 -6.22
CA ASP A 43 -13.31 -17.14 -7.32
C ASP A 43 -13.09 -15.67 -6.94
N ARG A 44 -13.38 -15.35 -5.68
CA ARG A 44 -13.14 -14.01 -5.14
C ARG A 44 -11.65 -13.65 -5.08
N LEU A 45 -10.80 -14.58 -4.67
CA LEU A 45 -9.35 -14.40 -4.62
C LEU A 45 -8.74 -14.31 -6.02
N ASP A 46 -9.23 -15.11 -6.96
CA ASP A 46 -8.84 -15.04 -8.37
C ASP A 46 -9.17 -13.65 -8.95
N ALA A 47 -10.39 -13.17 -8.72
CA ALA A 47 -10.79 -11.82 -9.16
C ALA A 47 -9.89 -10.72 -8.55
N VAL A 48 -9.48 -10.85 -7.30
CA VAL A 48 -8.51 -9.94 -6.66
C VAL A 48 -7.17 -10.00 -7.36
N GLN A 49 -6.63 -11.20 -7.56
CA GLN A 49 -5.32 -11.40 -8.21
C GLN A 49 -5.31 -10.80 -9.63
N VAL A 50 -6.33 -11.09 -10.42
CA VAL A 50 -6.49 -10.57 -11.78
C VAL A 50 -6.58 -9.04 -11.77
N GLN A 51 -7.45 -8.46 -10.94
CA GLN A 51 -7.66 -7.01 -10.91
C GLN A 51 -6.42 -6.25 -10.44
N VAL A 52 -5.74 -6.75 -9.42
CA VAL A 52 -4.47 -6.16 -8.95
C VAL A 52 -3.41 -6.25 -10.04
N GLY A 53 -3.28 -7.39 -10.72
CA GLY A 53 -2.35 -7.58 -11.83
C GLY A 53 -2.59 -6.59 -12.98
N LEU A 54 -3.85 -6.39 -13.37
CA LEU A 54 -4.23 -5.41 -14.39
C LEU A 54 -3.86 -3.99 -13.97
N ASN A 55 -4.22 -3.58 -12.75
CA ASN A 55 -3.91 -2.24 -12.25
C ASN A 55 -2.39 -1.97 -12.19
N VAL A 56 -1.60 -2.96 -11.74
CA VAL A 56 -0.13 -2.85 -11.71
C VAL A 56 0.45 -2.75 -13.12
N SER A 57 -0.09 -3.49 -14.08
CA SER A 57 0.31 -3.40 -15.49
C SER A 57 0.00 -2.03 -16.10
N ASP A 58 -1.17 -1.48 -15.80
CA ASP A 58 -1.55 -0.13 -16.23
C ASP A 58 -0.61 0.93 -15.63
N ILE A 59 -0.30 0.82 -14.33
CA ILE A 59 0.65 1.72 -13.67
C ILE A 59 2.04 1.63 -14.32
N LYS A 60 2.52 0.41 -14.62
CA LYS A 60 3.79 0.25 -15.35
C LYS A 60 3.75 0.91 -16.73
N THR A 61 2.64 0.80 -17.43
CA THR A 61 2.46 1.46 -18.74
C THR A 61 2.48 2.99 -18.61
N MET A 62 1.77 3.54 -17.61
CA MET A 62 1.66 4.99 -17.42
C MET A 62 2.94 5.66 -16.90
N PHE A 63 3.70 4.98 -16.03
CA PHE A 63 4.88 5.55 -15.37
C PHE A 63 6.19 4.93 -15.86
N GLY A 64 6.14 3.89 -16.69
CA GLY A 64 7.30 3.17 -17.21
C GLY A 64 7.94 2.19 -16.23
N ARG A 65 7.66 2.32 -14.91
CA ARG A 65 8.27 1.49 -13.85
C ARG A 65 7.49 1.56 -12.55
N ILE A 66 7.76 0.60 -11.65
CA ILE A 66 7.44 0.67 -10.22
C ILE A 66 8.71 0.23 -9.48
N ASP A 67 9.22 1.08 -8.59
CA ASP A 67 10.48 0.83 -7.87
C ASP A 67 10.28 0.13 -6.53
N VAL A 68 9.17 0.47 -5.87
CA VAL A 68 8.85 -0.07 -4.55
C VAL A 68 7.34 -0.10 -4.31
N VAL A 69 6.89 -1.16 -3.66
CA VAL A 69 5.51 -1.33 -3.22
C VAL A 69 5.45 -1.33 -1.69
N ALA A 70 4.50 -0.59 -1.13
CA ALA A 70 4.11 -0.71 0.28
C ALA A 70 2.69 -1.24 0.37
N MET A 71 2.48 -2.19 1.27
CA MET A 71 1.18 -2.82 1.48
C MET A 71 0.82 -2.75 2.97
N GLU A 72 -0.44 -2.48 3.29
CA GLU A 72 -0.86 -2.51 4.68
C GLU A 72 -0.75 -3.92 5.25
N GLY A 73 -0.21 -4.02 6.46
CA GLY A 73 -0.14 -5.26 7.20
C GLY A 73 -1.41 -5.52 8.00
N TYR A 74 -1.54 -6.73 8.52
CA TYR A 74 -2.69 -7.08 9.36
C TYR A 74 -2.59 -6.41 10.73
N ALA A 75 -3.74 -5.97 11.26
CA ALA A 75 -3.81 -5.43 12.62
C ALA A 75 -3.42 -6.51 13.63
N ALA A 76 -2.43 -6.22 14.47
CA ALA A 76 -2.07 -7.08 15.58
C ALA A 76 -3.25 -7.14 16.56
N GLY A 77 -3.74 -8.35 16.85
CA GLY A 77 -4.84 -8.56 17.79
C GLY A 77 -6.24 -8.66 17.18
N ALA A 78 -6.41 -8.59 15.87
CA ALA A 78 -7.67 -8.92 15.24
C ALA A 78 -8.07 -10.38 15.58
N LYS A 79 -9.20 -10.57 16.28
CA LYS A 79 -9.69 -11.89 16.68
C LYS A 79 -10.44 -12.62 15.57
N PHE A 80 -11.03 -11.87 14.64
CA PHE A 80 -11.85 -12.38 13.54
C PHE A 80 -11.34 -11.86 12.19
N GLY A 81 -11.53 -12.65 11.13
CA GLY A 81 -11.20 -12.26 9.76
C GLY A 81 -9.71 -12.25 9.40
N ARG A 82 -8.82 -12.72 10.29
CA ARG A 82 -7.37 -12.80 10.01
C ARG A 82 -7.05 -13.76 8.89
N GLU A 83 -7.79 -14.86 8.80
CA GLU A 83 -7.64 -15.86 7.74
C GLU A 83 -7.98 -15.23 6.39
N LEU A 84 -9.17 -14.61 6.27
CA LEU A 84 -9.61 -13.92 5.06
C LEU A 84 -8.66 -12.78 4.66
N ALA A 85 -8.16 -12.01 5.62
CA ALA A 85 -7.17 -10.98 5.35
C ALA A 85 -5.83 -11.60 4.88
N GLY A 86 -5.44 -12.75 5.46
CA GLY A 86 -4.26 -13.51 5.05
C GLY A 86 -4.34 -14.01 3.61
N GLU A 87 -5.47 -14.60 3.24
CA GLU A 87 -5.77 -15.05 1.87
C GLU A 87 -5.74 -13.86 0.88
N LEU A 88 -6.44 -12.77 1.21
CA LEU A 88 -6.44 -11.55 0.40
C LEU A 88 -5.03 -11.04 0.15
N GLY A 89 -4.24 -10.92 1.21
CA GLY A 89 -2.84 -10.48 1.09
C GLY A 89 -1.95 -11.47 0.34
N GLY A 90 -2.30 -12.75 0.35
CA GLY A 90 -1.68 -13.77 -0.49
C GLY A 90 -1.94 -13.52 -1.96
N ALA A 91 -3.21 -13.34 -2.35
CA ALA A 91 -3.61 -13.05 -3.73
C ALA A 91 -2.94 -11.77 -4.26
N VAL A 92 -2.93 -10.69 -3.48
CA VAL A 92 -2.24 -9.44 -3.84
C VAL A 92 -0.75 -9.67 -4.10
N LYS A 93 -0.05 -10.41 -3.23
CA LYS A 93 1.38 -10.70 -3.39
C LYS A 93 1.67 -11.57 -4.62
N LEU A 94 0.80 -12.54 -4.92
CA LEU A 94 0.93 -13.34 -6.14
C LEU A 94 0.79 -12.46 -7.38
N ALA A 95 -0.21 -11.58 -7.44
CA ALA A 95 -0.35 -10.62 -8.53
C ALA A 95 0.88 -9.73 -8.72
N LEU A 96 1.51 -9.28 -7.63
CA LEU A 96 2.74 -8.51 -7.70
C LEU A 96 3.92 -9.33 -8.26
N LEU A 97 4.02 -10.60 -7.87
CA LEU A 97 5.06 -11.51 -8.39
C LEU A 97 4.91 -11.81 -9.87
N ASP A 98 3.66 -11.86 -10.37
CA ASP A 98 3.36 -12.14 -11.77
C ASP A 98 3.71 -10.96 -12.70
N VAL A 99 3.64 -9.72 -12.19
CA VAL A 99 3.73 -8.51 -13.02
C VAL A 99 5.03 -7.73 -12.82
N LEU A 100 5.60 -7.76 -11.61
CA LEU A 100 6.76 -6.95 -11.26
C LEU A 100 8.05 -7.76 -11.19
N ASP A 101 9.13 -7.14 -11.67
CA ASP A 101 10.46 -7.69 -11.52
C ASP A 101 10.96 -7.59 -10.07
N LYS A 102 11.87 -8.51 -9.69
CA LYS A 102 12.55 -8.44 -8.40
C LYS A 102 13.51 -7.23 -8.38
N PRO A 103 13.60 -6.50 -7.26
CA PRO A 103 12.93 -6.74 -5.97
C PRO A 103 11.61 -5.95 -5.79
N ALA A 104 11.11 -5.25 -6.79
CA ALA A 104 9.90 -4.42 -6.69
C ALA A 104 8.63 -5.24 -6.36
N CYS A 105 8.57 -6.50 -6.81
CA CYS A 105 7.47 -7.42 -6.51
C CYS A 105 7.35 -7.82 -5.02
N TYR A 106 8.36 -7.50 -4.19
CA TYR A 106 8.32 -7.76 -2.75
C TYR A 106 7.87 -6.50 -1.99
N PRO A 107 6.62 -6.42 -1.54
CA PRO A 107 6.15 -5.24 -0.83
C PRO A 107 6.78 -5.11 0.55
N ILE A 108 7.08 -3.89 0.98
CA ILE A 108 7.26 -3.61 2.39
C ILE A 108 5.90 -3.67 3.08
N ILE A 109 5.81 -4.39 4.20
CA ILE A 109 4.57 -4.53 4.96
C ILE A 109 4.57 -3.50 6.09
N VAL A 110 3.62 -2.59 6.03
CA VAL A 110 3.48 -1.48 6.98
C VAL A 110 2.30 -1.75 7.91
N ALA A 111 2.56 -1.93 9.21
CA ALA A 111 1.48 -2.12 10.17
C ALA A 111 0.58 -0.86 10.24
N PRO A 112 -0.75 -1.00 10.44
CA PRO A 112 -1.69 0.13 10.51
C PRO A 112 -1.26 1.23 11.48
N THR A 113 -0.81 0.86 12.68
CA THR A 113 -0.31 1.80 13.70
C THR A 113 0.95 2.55 13.24
N LYS A 114 1.80 1.89 12.46
CA LYS A 114 3.01 2.47 11.90
C LYS A 114 2.68 3.45 10.76
N LEU A 115 1.73 3.10 9.89
CA LEU A 115 1.22 3.99 8.85
C LEU A 115 0.63 5.27 9.46
N LYS A 116 -0.26 5.11 10.44
CA LYS A 116 -0.84 6.25 11.18
C LYS A 116 0.22 7.14 11.80
N LYS A 117 1.22 6.54 12.47
CA LYS A 117 2.33 7.28 13.06
C LYS A 117 3.17 8.02 12.02
N TYR A 118 3.46 7.42 10.87
CA TYR A 118 4.18 8.06 9.77
C TYR A 118 3.41 9.25 9.21
N THR A 119 2.09 9.09 9.01
CA THR A 119 1.24 10.10 8.36
C THR A 119 0.90 11.25 9.29
N THR A 120 0.50 10.95 10.54
CA THR A 120 -0.07 11.93 11.49
C THR A 120 0.83 12.26 12.68
N GLY A 121 1.89 11.49 12.91
CA GLY A 121 2.69 11.52 14.13
C GLY A 121 2.12 10.66 15.29
N LYS A 122 0.88 10.14 15.17
CA LYS A 122 0.17 9.37 16.21
C LYS A 122 -0.24 8.00 15.69
N GLY A 123 0.19 6.91 16.33
CA GLY A 123 -0.18 5.53 15.93
C GLY A 123 -1.65 5.16 16.14
N THR A 124 -2.41 5.96 16.89
CA THR A 124 -3.83 5.76 17.21
C THR A 124 -4.75 6.73 16.47
N ALA A 125 -4.26 7.42 15.46
CA ALA A 125 -5.04 8.40 14.70
C ALA A 125 -6.34 7.80 14.15
N ALA A 126 -7.42 8.58 14.21
CA ALA A 126 -8.71 8.24 13.61
C ALA A 126 -8.70 8.48 12.09
N LYS A 127 -9.68 7.93 11.37
CA LYS A 127 -9.80 8.10 9.91
C LYS A 127 -9.81 9.56 9.47
N ALA A 128 -10.61 10.42 10.15
CA ALA A 128 -10.66 11.84 9.85
C ALA A 128 -9.31 12.56 10.07
N GLU A 129 -8.52 12.11 11.06
CA GLU A 129 -7.18 12.64 11.30
C GLU A 129 -6.20 12.23 10.19
N MET A 130 -6.36 11.02 9.61
CA MET A 130 -5.58 10.55 8.45
C MET A 130 -5.85 11.43 7.22
N LEU A 131 -7.13 11.62 6.85
CA LEU A 131 -7.53 12.48 5.72
C LEU A 131 -6.98 13.91 5.87
N LEU A 132 -7.16 14.49 7.07
CA LEU A 132 -6.66 15.84 7.37
C LEU A 132 -5.12 15.91 7.30
N ALA A 133 -4.42 14.89 7.77
CA ALA A 133 -2.97 14.86 7.73
C ALA A 133 -2.44 14.71 6.30
N VAL A 134 -3.08 13.90 5.45
CA VAL A 134 -2.78 13.79 4.02
C VAL A 134 -2.89 15.15 3.34
N TYR A 135 -4.00 15.87 3.59
CA TYR A 135 -4.19 17.21 3.06
C TYR A 135 -3.13 18.19 3.57
N LYS A 136 -2.93 18.29 4.88
CA LYS A 136 -1.98 19.26 5.48
C LYS A 136 -0.53 18.99 5.07
N LYS A 137 -0.16 17.73 4.92
CA LYS A 137 1.24 17.33 4.68
C LYS A 137 1.62 17.35 3.21
N TRP A 138 0.67 17.00 2.34
CA TRP A 138 0.95 16.80 0.92
C TRP A 138 0.03 17.57 -0.03
N GLY A 139 -0.94 18.34 0.48
CA GLY A 139 -1.87 19.14 -0.32
C GLY A 139 -2.85 18.30 -1.16
N VAL A 140 -3.12 17.06 -0.73
CA VAL A 140 -3.94 16.11 -1.47
C VAL A 140 -5.22 15.81 -0.71
N THR A 141 -6.35 15.87 -1.40
CA THR A 141 -7.67 15.52 -0.85
C THR A 141 -8.15 14.20 -1.43
N TYR A 142 -8.66 13.33 -0.57
CA TYR A 142 -9.41 12.13 -0.92
C TYR A 142 -10.74 12.12 -0.19
N ASP A 143 -11.79 11.67 -0.88
CA ASP A 143 -13.13 11.50 -0.29
C ASP A 143 -13.31 10.11 0.35
N ASP A 144 -12.36 9.19 0.11
CA ASP A 144 -12.32 7.83 0.62
C ASP A 144 -11.07 7.61 1.48
N ASP A 145 -11.26 7.03 2.66
CA ASP A 145 -10.18 6.81 3.62
C ASP A 145 -9.20 5.71 3.17
N ASN A 146 -9.65 4.69 2.40
CA ASN A 146 -8.75 3.66 1.88
C ASN A 146 -7.80 4.26 0.83
N LEU A 147 -8.27 5.22 0.01
CA LEU A 147 -7.40 5.94 -0.93
C LEU A 147 -6.37 6.82 -0.20
N ALA A 148 -6.76 7.46 0.90
CA ALA A 148 -5.82 8.25 1.71
C ALA A 148 -4.76 7.35 2.38
N ASP A 149 -5.15 6.17 2.85
CA ASP A 149 -4.24 5.19 3.45
C ASP A 149 -3.31 4.59 2.37
N ALA A 150 -3.82 4.24 1.19
CA ALA A 150 -3.02 3.79 0.06
C ALA A 150 -2.02 4.87 -0.41
N TYR A 151 -2.43 6.13 -0.47
CA TYR A 151 -1.51 7.23 -0.77
C TYR A 151 -0.44 7.40 0.31
N SER A 152 -0.82 7.31 1.57
CA SER A 152 0.13 7.37 2.70
C SER A 152 1.14 6.21 2.64
N LEU A 153 0.72 5.02 2.21
CA LEU A 153 1.59 3.87 1.95
C LEU A 153 2.58 4.15 0.81
N ALA A 154 2.12 4.75 -0.31
CA ALA A 154 3.00 5.12 -1.41
C ALA A 154 4.04 6.17 -0.97
N ARG A 155 3.65 7.15 -0.15
CA ARG A 155 4.56 8.15 0.43
C ARG A 155 5.54 7.52 1.43
N ALA A 156 5.08 6.57 2.25
CA ALA A 156 5.95 5.81 3.16
C ALA A 156 6.96 4.96 2.37
N ALA A 157 6.53 4.31 1.28
CA ALA A 157 7.41 3.59 0.36
C ALA A 157 8.49 4.49 -0.22
N ASN A 158 8.11 5.70 -0.68
CA ASN A 158 9.06 6.69 -1.19
C ASN A 158 10.08 7.09 -0.13
N SER A 159 9.63 7.50 1.06
CA SER A 159 10.53 7.89 2.16
C SER A 159 11.44 6.74 2.59
N TRP A 160 10.89 5.53 2.63
CA TRP A 160 11.65 4.32 2.94
C TRP A 160 12.73 4.02 1.88
N PHE A 161 12.41 4.16 0.61
CA PHE A 161 13.30 3.83 -0.52
C PHE A 161 14.38 4.90 -0.73
N THR A 162 13.98 6.18 -0.75
CA THR A 162 14.87 7.32 -1.04
C THR A 162 15.60 7.89 0.17
N ARG A 163 15.21 7.47 1.39
CA ARG A 163 15.69 8.04 2.66
C ARG A 163 15.37 9.53 2.83
N THR A 164 14.31 10.00 2.20
CA THR A 164 13.83 11.39 2.31
C THR A 164 12.65 11.47 3.28
N GLY A 165 12.68 12.49 4.14
CA GLY A 165 11.65 12.73 5.16
C GLY A 165 12.23 13.30 6.43
N THR A 166 11.39 13.58 7.40
CA THR A 166 11.82 13.99 8.75
C THR A 166 12.44 12.81 9.49
N LYS A 167 13.27 13.11 10.49
CA LYS A 167 13.86 12.07 11.35
C LYS A 167 12.79 11.13 11.96
N ALA A 168 11.67 11.71 12.42
CA ALA A 168 10.57 10.92 13.02
C ALA A 168 9.92 9.96 12.01
N GLU A 169 9.75 10.39 10.76
CA GLU A 169 9.24 9.54 9.68
C GLU A 169 10.21 8.41 9.36
N LEU A 170 11.48 8.71 9.18
CA LEU A 170 12.50 7.71 8.87
C LEU A 170 12.68 6.73 10.02
N ASP A 171 12.67 7.18 11.29
CA ASP A 171 12.69 6.32 12.46
C ASP A 171 11.46 5.39 12.54
N THR A 172 10.31 5.85 12.06
CA THR A 172 9.10 5.01 12.00
C THR A 172 9.24 3.87 10.99
N LEU A 173 10.00 4.08 9.91
CA LEU A 173 10.15 3.13 8.81
C LEU A 173 11.44 2.30 8.85
N LYS A 174 12.35 2.55 9.77
CA LYS A 174 13.74 2.01 9.78
C LYS A 174 13.85 0.49 9.82
N ASP A 175 12.90 -0.20 10.45
CA ASP A 175 12.88 -1.66 10.63
C ASP A 175 12.15 -2.41 9.50
N LEU A 176 11.55 -1.69 8.54
CA LEU A 176 10.85 -2.30 7.41
C LEU A 176 11.85 -2.93 6.44
N LYS A 177 11.49 -4.10 5.89
CA LYS A 177 12.25 -4.86 4.90
C LYS A 177 11.30 -5.45 3.87
N ARG A 178 11.77 -5.64 2.64
CA ARG A 178 11.05 -6.36 1.58
C ARG A 178 11.13 -7.87 1.76
N PHE A 179 12.29 -8.36 2.21
CA PHE A 179 12.54 -9.79 2.41
C PHE A 179 13.55 -10.02 3.55
N LYS A 180 13.57 -11.25 4.07
CA LYS A 180 14.51 -11.66 5.13
C LYS A 180 15.95 -11.58 4.58
N GLY A 181 16.84 -10.95 5.33
CA GLY A 181 18.24 -10.78 4.95
C GLY A 181 18.51 -9.58 4.04
N GLU A 182 17.50 -8.76 3.72
CA GLU A 182 17.75 -7.50 3.03
C GLU A 182 18.66 -6.62 3.87
N THR A 183 19.89 -6.42 3.37
CA THR A 183 20.85 -5.49 3.97
C THR A 183 20.67 -4.14 3.29
N ARG A 184 20.28 -3.15 4.05
CA ARG A 184 20.25 -1.77 3.57
C ARG A 184 21.60 -1.15 3.80
N LEU A 185 22.20 -0.64 2.76
CA LEU A 185 23.32 0.28 2.89
C LEU A 185 22.81 1.51 3.66
N VAL A 186 23.43 1.76 4.79
CA VAL A 186 23.13 2.88 5.72
C VAL A 186 23.58 4.19 5.06
#